data_dd74169295c5596077e9bd4c5f7ce3f3
#
_entry.id   dd74169295c5596077e9bd4c5f7ce3f3
#
_cell.length_a   1.000
_cell.length_b   1.000
_cell.length_c   1.000
_cell.angle_alpha   90.00
_cell.angle_beta   90.00
_cell.angle_gamma   90.00
#
_symmetry.space_group_name_H-M   'P 1'
#
loop_
_entity.id
_entity.type
_entity.pdbx_description
1 polymer ?
#
loop_
_entity_poly.entity_id
_entity_poly.type
_entity_poly.pdbx_seq_one_letter_code
_entity_poly.pdbx_strand_id
1 'polypeptide(L)'
;MSIYNWIQRKLLGTYVEWWIKNPNSNHKEFHIDGINNTLKAMKDGYIYYTEIRPPYAIKGCTSMKAVVAKNKDYVNLYLEINGKKYCIYDLGYEDAIKIMRTFMQKETLPDEKSYLEVVDNENEKMQKAFVELTELLLGNTKHTKQFLKKVKPENEADMEDAWLELYEELLKKGRAIELDWKVRKDDFMIAVNKLSTGLELEVNEEILDSDEDIPRWGKIINTQWTDYVLSAMNVGSDSYVLMILSKDNFIKAKELAKEILQRIAVIQEM
;
A
#
# COMPACT_ATOMS: atom_id res chain seq x y z
N MET A 1 -33.52 13.31 16.62
CA MET A 1 -33.88 11.89 16.34
C MET A 1 -35.38 11.82 16.14
N SER A 2 -35.86 11.20 15.02
CA SER A 2 -37.30 11.03 14.78
C SER A 2 -37.89 10.08 15.80
N ILE A 3 -39.17 10.31 16.23
CA ILE A 3 -39.91 9.41 17.12
C ILE A 3 -39.95 7.99 16.51
N TYR A 4 -40.10 7.90 15.19
CA TYR A 4 -40.05 6.64 14.45
C TYR A 4 -38.72 5.88 14.68
N ASN A 5 -37.58 6.53 14.51
CA ASN A 5 -36.25 5.93 14.71
C ASN A 5 -36.05 5.51 16.19
N TRP A 6 -36.61 6.25 17.14
CA TRP A 6 -36.55 5.88 18.55
C TRP A 6 -37.34 4.60 18.83
N ILE A 7 -38.55 4.46 18.26
CA ILE A 7 -39.38 3.25 18.37
C ILE A 7 -38.69 2.05 17.76
N GLN A 8 -38.17 2.18 16.53
CA GLN A 8 -37.44 1.12 15.84
C GLN A 8 -36.26 0.62 16.66
N ARG A 9 -35.48 1.54 17.21
CA ARG A 9 -34.32 1.21 18.02
C ARG A 9 -34.66 0.56 19.37
N LYS A 10 -35.64 1.12 20.10
CA LYS A 10 -35.99 0.68 21.49
C LYS A 10 -36.84 -0.57 21.54
N LEU A 11 -37.79 -0.74 20.63
CA LEU A 11 -38.74 -1.83 20.64
C LEU A 11 -38.36 -2.97 19.69
N LEU A 12 -37.81 -2.65 18.51
CA LEU A 12 -37.52 -3.63 17.47
C LEU A 12 -36.02 -3.95 17.33
N GLY A 13 -35.12 -3.23 18.03
CA GLY A 13 -33.69 -3.43 17.95
C GLY A 13 -33.08 -3.12 16.57
N THR A 14 -33.82 -2.39 15.72
CA THR A 14 -33.40 -2.02 14.37
C THR A 14 -32.77 -0.64 14.36
N TYR A 15 -31.59 -0.52 13.75
CA TYR A 15 -30.79 0.68 13.68
C TYR A 15 -30.79 1.23 12.23
N VAL A 16 -31.82 1.99 11.88
CA VAL A 16 -32.13 2.45 10.51
C VAL A 16 -31.03 3.32 9.90
N GLU A 17 -30.37 4.15 10.70
CA GLU A 17 -29.36 5.13 10.21
C GLU A 17 -27.92 4.64 10.35
N TRP A 18 -27.71 3.49 10.97
CA TRP A 18 -26.41 2.89 11.15
C TRP A 18 -25.98 2.07 9.94
N TRP A 19 -24.68 2.03 9.68
CA TRP A 19 -24.08 1.18 8.67
C TRP A 19 -23.42 -0.02 9.30
N ILE A 20 -23.55 -1.17 8.62
CA ILE A 20 -22.72 -2.34 8.84
C ILE A 20 -22.05 -2.75 7.53
N LYS A 21 -20.76 -3.04 7.61
CA LYS A 21 -19.95 -3.50 6.48
C LYS A 21 -19.12 -4.71 6.86
N ASN A 22 -19.05 -5.67 5.97
CA ASN A 22 -18.15 -6.81 6.03
C ASN A 22 -17.78 -7.21 4.58
N PRO A 23 -16.90 -8.22 4.32
CA PRO A 23 -16.52 -8.62 2.97
C PRO A 23 -17.70 -8.94 2.04
N ASN A 24 -18.81 -9.42 2.59
CA ASN A 24 -19.97 -9.92 1.82
C ASN A 24 -21.13 -8.92 1.76
N SER A 25 -21.11 -7.84 2.55
CA SER A 25 -22.23 -6.91 2.62
C SER A 25 -21.80 -5.51 3.06
N ASN A 26 -22.51 -4.49 2.54
CA ASN A 26 -22.35 -3.11 2.93
C ASN A 26 -23.70 -2.40 2.79
N HIS A 27 -24.40 -2.23 3.91
CA HIS A 27 -25.75 -1.64 3.90
C HIS A 27 -26.07 -0.83 5.16
N LYS A 28 -27.03 0.06 5.01
CA LYS A 28 -27.70 0.73 6.13
C LYS A 28 -28.82 -0.17 6.65
N GLU A 29 -29.27 0.15 7.85
CA GLU A 29 -30.39 -0.50 8.50
C GLU A 29 -30.14 -1.98 8.79
N PHE A 30 -29.84 -2.25 10.04
CA PHE A 30 -29.65 -3.62 10.50
C PHE A 30 -30.14 -3.81 11.94
N HIS A 31 -30.51 -5.03 12.25
CA HIS A 31 -30.88 -5.42 13.60
C HIS A 31 -29.62 -5.60 14.45
N ILE A 32 -29.71 -5.26 15.76
CA ILE A 32 -28.59 -5.33 16.70
C ILE A 32 -27.91 -6.72 16.72
N ASP A 33 -28.67 -7.79 16.45
CA ASP A 33 -28.13 -9.14 16.35
C ASP A 33 -27.24 -9.36 15.11
N GLY A 34 -27.27 -8.44 14.16
CA GLY A 34 -26.32 -8.44 13.03
C GLY A 34 -24.86 -8.42 13.50
N ILE A 35 -24.56 -7.74 14.63
CA ILE A 35 -23.23 -7.77 15.24
C ILE A 35 -22.87 -9.17 15.70
N ASN A 36 -23.78 -9.85 16.41
CA ASN A 36 -23.54 -11.21 16.89
C ASN A 36 -23.29 -12.16 15.70
N ASN A 37 -24.14 -12.05 14.66
CA ASN A 37 -24.06 -12.90 13.48
C ASN A 37 -22.75 -12.69 12.71
N THR A 38 -22.31 -11.44 12.54
CA THR A 38 -21.06 -11.15 11.83
C THR A 38 -19.83 -11.59 12.63
N LEU A 39 -19.78 -11.35 13.94
CA LEU A 39 -18.66 -11.79 14.77
C LEU A 39 -18.63 -13.33 14.93
N LYS A 40 -19.80 -13.99 14.93
CA LYS A 40 -19.86 -15.45 14.83
C LYS A 40 -19.32 -15.95 13.49
N ALA A 41 -19.71 -15.32 12.38
CA ALA A 41 -19.20 -15.67 11.05
C ALA A 41 -17.67 -15.42 10.95
N MET A 42 -17.12 -14.42 11.65
CA MET A 42 -15.67 -14.24 11.77
C MET A 42 -15.01 -15.39 12.54
N LYS A 43 -15.58 -15.79 13.67
CA LYS A 43 -15.09 -16.92 14.47
C LYS A 43 -15.12 -18.23 13.69
N ASP A 44 -16.15 -18.44 12.89
CA ASP A 44 -16.32 -19.62 12.04
C ASP A 44 -15.47 -19.55 10.74
N GLY A 45 -14.74 -18.45 10.50
CA GLY A 45 -13.82 -18.27 9.36
C GLY A 45 -14.47 -17.89 8.04
N TYR A 46 -15.75 -17.52 8.01
CA TYR A 46 -16.47 -17.12 6.79
C TYR A 46 -16.16 -15.70 6.35
N ILE A 47 -15.85 -14.81 7.29
CA ILE A 47 -15.43 -13.42 7.04
C ILE A 47 -14.29 -13.07 7.99
N TYR A 48 -13.51 -12.03 7.65
CA TYR A 48 -12.33 -11.66 8.43
C TYR A 48 -12.44 -10.28 9.11
N TYR A 49 -13.48 -9.51 8.78
CA TYR A 49 -13.78 -8.26 9.49
C TYR A 49 -15.28 -7.94 9.49
N THR A 50 -15.70 -7.11 10.46
CA THR A 50 -16.96 -6.39 10.45
C THR A 50 -16.75 -4.96 10.98
N GLU A 51 -17.42 -4.00 10.38
CA GLU A 51 -17.35 -2.59 10.73
C GLU A 51 -18.75 -2.02 10.92
N ILE A 52 -18.92 -1.20 11.94
CA ILE A 52 -20.13 -0.42 12.16
C ILE A 52 -19.80 1.08 12.15
N ARG A 53 -20.71 1.88 11.58
CA ARG A 53 -20.60 3.34 11.54
C ARG A 53 -21.89 3.96 12.04
N PRO A 54 -21.81 4.84 13.05
CA PRO A 54 -22.96 5.59 13.52
C PRO A 54 -23.36 6.68 12.50
N PRO A 55 -24.59 7.20 12.56
CA PRO A 55 -25.04 8.29 11.70
C PRO A 55 -24.35 9.64 11.99
N TYR A 56 -23.75 9.77 13.17
CA TYR A 56 -22.96 10.92 13.62
C TYR A 56 -21.86 10.45 14.57
N ALA A 57 -20.81 11.23 14.69
CA ALA A 57 -19.69 10.87 15.57
C ALA A 57 -20.15 10.78 17.05
N ILE A 58 -19.92 9.64 17.68
CA ILE A 58 -20.23 9.40 19.09
C ILE A 58 -18.95 9.66 19.90
N LYS A 59 -18.92 10.76 20.67
CA LYS A 59 -17.71 11.21 21.39
C LYS A 59 -16.46 11.26 20.46
N GLY A 60 -16.67 11.75 19.22
CA GLY A 60 -15.63 11.82 18.21
C GLY A 60 -15.38 10.52 17.44
N CYS A 61 -15.99 9.40 17.84
CA CYS A 61 -15.82 8.12 17.13
C CYS A 61 -16.75 8.03 15.92
N THR A 62 -16.16 7.80 14.75
CA THR A 62 -16.82 7.71 13.44
C THR A 62 -16.99 6.28 12.96
N SER A 63 -16.17 5.35 13.44
CA SER A 63 -16.29 3.93 13.11
C SER A 63 -15.73 3.03 14.21
N MET A 64 -16.24 1.79 14.24
CA MET A 64 -15.71 0.71 15.06
C MET A 64 -15.65 -0.56 14.22
N LYS A 65 -14.43 -1.14 14.07
CA LYS A 65 -14.14 -2.25 13.17
C LYS A 65 -13.45 -3.38 13.92
N ALA A 66 -14.06 -4.55 13.95
CA ALA A 66 -13.43 -5.78 14.42
C ALA A 66 -12.74 -6.49 13.24
N VAL A 67 -11.51 -6.92 13.44
CA VAL A 67 -10.69 -7.67 12.46
C VAL A 67 -10.14 -8.90 13.15
N VAL A 68 -10.17 -10.06 12.49
CA VAL A 68 -9.59 -11.31 13.03
C VAL A 68 -8.11 -11.07 13.33
N ALA A 69 -7.68 -11.35 14.55
CA ALA A 69 -6.29 -11.20 14.97
C ALA A 69 -5.40 -12.30 14.34
N LYS A 70 -4.08 -12.16 14.46
CA LYS A 70 -3.12 -13.17 14.00
C LYS A 70 -3.39 -14.53 14.65
N ASN A 71 -3.71 -14.54 15.96
CA ASN A 71 -4.34 -15.67 16.60
C ASN A 71 -5.86 -15.61 16.35
N LYS A 72 -6.38 -16.52 15.54
CA LYS A 72 -7.77 -16.54 15.07
C LYS A 72 -8.82 -16.71 16.16
N ASP A 73 -8.42 -17.03 17.39
CA ASP A 73 -9.30 -17.10 18.56
C ASP A 73 -9.69 -15.71 19.09
N TYR A 74 -9.06 -14.65 18.57
CA TYR A 74 -9.24 -13.27 19.01
C TYR A 74 -9.54 -12.35 17.83
N VAL A 75 -9.98 -11.15 18.15
CA VAL A 75 -10.15 -10.03 17.23
C VAL A 75 -9.42 -8.79 17.75
N ASN A 76 -8.96 -7.97 16.84
CA ASN A 76 -8.51 -6.61 17.13
C ASN A 76 -9.68 -5.66 16.83
N LEU A 77 -10.03 -4.81 17.80
CA LEU A 77 -11.12 -3.86 17.66
C LEU A 77 -10.54 -2.46 17.44
N TYR A 78 -10.65 -1.98 16.22
CA TYR A 78 -10.21 -0.64 15.81
C TYR A 78 -11.33 0.38 16.02
N LEU A 79 -10.95 1.57 16.49
CA LEU A 79 -11.82 2.72 16.66
C LEU A 79 -11.20 3.90 15.90
N GLU A 80 -12.01 4.65 15.17
CA GLU A 80 -11.60 5.92 14.59
C GLU A 80 -12.19 7.06 15.39
N ILE A 81 -11.35 7.77 16.17
CA ILE A 81 -11.76 8.82 17.09
C ILE A 81 -11.04 10.13 16.75
N ASN A 82 -11.79 11.17 16.37
CA ASN A 82 -11.24 12.48 15.99
C ASN A 82 -10.16 12.39 14.90
N GLY A 83 -10.36 11.51 13.92
CA GLY A 83 -9.41 11.27 12.81
C GLY A 83 -8.16 10.45 13.16
N LYS A 84 -8.06 9.95 14.39
CA LYS A 84 -6.99 9.06 14.84
C LYS A 84 -7.52 7.64 14.97
N LYS A 85 -6.67 6.66 14.69
CA LYS A 85 -6.97 5.23 14.86
C LYS A 85 -6.50 4.75 16.22
N TYR A 86 -7.34 3.99 16.89
CA TYR A 86 -7.04 3.31 18.15
C TYR A 86 -7.37 1.83 18.00
N CYS A 87 -6.73 0.96 18.79
CA CYS A 87 -6.98 -0.48 18.79
C CYS A 87 -7.02 -1.04 20.20
N ILE A 88 -7.98 -1.93 20.42
CA ILE A 88 -7.96 -2.90 21.52
C ILE A 88 -7.53 -4.21 20.89
N TYR A 89 -6.34 -4.71 21.30
CA TYR A 89 -5.76 -5.92 20.74
C TYR A 89 -6.27 -7.16 21.47
N ASP A 90 -6.29 -8.28 20.76
CA ASP A 90 -6.54 -9.62 21.28
C ASP A 90 -7.79 -9.75 22.17
N LEU A 91 -8.90 -9.15 21.72
CA LEU A 91 -10.19 -9.30 22.36
C LEU A 91 -10.83 -10.67 22.04
N GLY A 92 -11.39 -11.32 23.05
CA GLY A 92 -12.31 -12.43 22.80
C GLY A 92 -13.54 -11.97 22.00
N TYR A 93 -14.09 -12.84 21.15
CA TYR A 93 -15.26 -12.50 20.32
C TYR A 93 -16.48 -12.01 21.14
N GLU A 94 -16.73 -12.59 22.29
CA GLU A 94 -17.84 -12.18 23.19
C GLU A 94 -17.64 -10.78 23.75
N ASP A 95 -16.41 -10.41 24.11
CA ASP A 95 -16.09 -9.07 24.60
C ASP A 95 -16.21 -8.04 23.47
N ALA A 96 -15.76 -8.37 22.26
CA ALA A 96 -15.94 -7.53 21.09
C ALA A 96 -17.42 -7.28 20.78
N ILE A 97 -18.26 -8.34 20.82
CA ILE A 97 -19.72 -8.24 20.69
C ILE A 97 -20.27 -7.26 21.73
N LYS A 98 -19.90 -7.43 23.00
CA LYS A 98 -20.38 -6.62 24.11
C LYS A 98 -20.02 -5.13 23.93
N ILE A 99 -18.78 -4.84 23.53
CA ILE A 99 -18.31 -3.47 23.27
C ILE A 99 -19.07 -2.85 22.11
N MET A 100 -19.16 -3.53 20.97
CA MET A 100 -19.85 -3.02 19.79
C MET A 100 -21.34 -2.80 20.03
N ARG A 101 -22.01 -3.73 20.73
CA ARG A 101 -23.42 -3.55 21.12
C ARG A 101 -23.60 -2.38 22.10
N THR A 102 -22.70 -2.22 23.06
CA THR A 102 -22.73 -1.10 24.03
C THR A 102 -22.55 0.22 23.31
N PHE A 103 -21.63 0.30 22.35
CA PHE A 103 -21.44 1.48 21.51
C PHE A 103 -22.73 1.86 20.76
N MET A 104 -23.40 0.89 20.16
CA MET A 104 -24.66 1.14 19.45
C MET A 104 -25.84 1.49 20.40
N GLN A 105 -25.98 0.77 21.51
CA GLN A 105 -27.15 0.90 22.37
C GLN A 105 -27.07 2.10 23.32
N LYS A 106 -25.87 2.34 23.87
CA LYS A 106 -25.65 3.33 24.92
C LYS A 106 -24.87 4.56 24.45
N GLU A 107 -24.37 4.54 23.18
CA GLU A 107 -23.53 5.61 22.62
C GLU A 107 -22.30 5.91 23.50
N THR A 108 -21.69 4.85 24.03
CA THR A 108 -20.51 4.95 24.90
C THR A 108 -19.34 4.21 24.30
N LEU A 109 -18.16 4.84 24.38
CA LEU A 109 -16.90 4.20 24.03
C LEU A 109 -16.43 3.28 25.17
N PRO A 110 -15.58 2.30 24.90
CA PRO A 110 -14.85 1.56 25.92
C PRO A 110 -13.97 2.49 26.75
N ASP A 111 -13.44 1.99 27.87
CA ASP A 111 -12.53 2.76 28.72
C ASP A 111 -11.30 3.21 27.90
N GLU A 112 -10.91 4.47 28.00
CA GLU A 112 -9.76 5.04 27.28
C GLU A 112 -8.45 4.30 27.58
N LYS A 113 -8.34 3.66 28.74
CA LYS A 113 -7.19 2.84 29.09
C LYS A 113 -7.16 1.47 28.38
N SER A 114 -8.26 1.07 27.76
CA SER A 114 -8.38 -0.23 27.10
C SER A 114 -7.91 -0.21 25.64
N TYR A 115 -7.71 0.96 25.05
CA TYR A 115 -7.24 1.07 23.67
C TYR A 115 -5.99 1.94 23.55
N LEU A 116 -5.13 1.57 22.62
CA LEU A 116 -3.88 2.28 22.31
C LEU A 116 -4.03 2.99 20.96
N GLU A 117 -3.43 4.18 20.83
CA GLU A 117 -3.33 4.84 19.53
C GLU A 117 -2.51 3.96 18.60
N VAL A 118 -3.10 3.60 17.47
CA VAL A 118 -2.38 2.90 16.40
C VAL A 118 -1.59 3.96 15.65
N VAL A 119 -0.33 4.09 16.00
CA VAL A 119 0.62 4.78 15.13
C VAL A 119 0.78 3.86 13.92
N ASP A 120 0.38 4.33 12.75
CA ASP A 120 0.44 3.54 11.51
C ASP A 120 1.92 3.49 11.04
N ASN A 121 2.73 2.74 11.80
CA ASN A 121 4.16 2.61 11.56
C ASN A 121 4.44 2.04 10.16
N GLU A 122 3.50 1.28 9.57
CA GLU A 122 3.67 0.72 8.23
C GLU A 122 3.50 1.80 7.16
N ASN A 123 2.45 2.63 7.25
CA ASN A 123 2.27 3.73 6.30
C ASN A 123 3.37 4.79 6.44
N GLU A 124 3.77 5.15 7.67
CA GLU A 124 4.92 6.05 7.88
C GLU A 124 6.23 5.45 7.35
N LYS A 125 6.43 4.14 7.52
CA LYS A 125 7.59 3.43 6.99
C LYS A 125 7.58 3.45 5.46
N MET A 126 6.43 3.15 4.84
CA MET A 126 6.26 3.21 3.38
C MET A 126 6.49 4.63 2.84
N GLN A 127 5.95 5.66 3.49
CA GLN A 127 6.19 7.06 3.11
C GLN A 127 7.68 7.43 3.18
N LYS A 128 8.37 7.05 4.25
CA LYS A 128 9.82 7.28 4.38
C LYS A 128 10.60 6.55 3.29
N ALA A 129 10.26 5.28 3.05
CA ALA A 129 10.90 4.49 2.01
C ALA A 129 10.68 5.11 0.61
N PHE A 130 9.47 5.61 0.31
CA PHE A 130 9.18 6.30 -0.94
C PHE A 130 10.00 7.58 -1.09
N VAL A 131 10.11 8.40 -0.03
CA VAL A 131 10.93 9.62 -0.04
C VAL A 131 12.39 9.28 -0.29
N GLU A 132 12.95 8.32 0.46
CA GLU A 132 14.35 7.92 0.30
C GLU A 132 14.63 7.33 -1.09
N LEU A 133 13.72 6.50 -1.63
CA LEU A 133 13.84 5.94 -2.96
C LEU A 133 13.81 7.04 -4.03
N THR A 134 12.88 7.97 -3.91
CA THR A 134 12.76 9.10 -4.84
C THR A 134 14.02 9.96 -4.83
N GLU A 135 14.56 10.27 -3.65
CA GLU A 135 15.82 11.02 -3.53
C GLU A 135 17.02 10.24 -4.08
N LEU A 136 17.04 8.92 -3.90
CA LEU A 136 18.07 8.05 -4.44
C LEU A 136 18.07 8.04 -5.98
N LEU A 137 16.89 7.93 -6.60
CA LEU A 137 16.75 7.79 -8.05
C LEU A 137 16.83 9.13 -8.80
N LEU A 138 16.25 10.21 -8.25
CA LEU A 138 16.21 11.53 -8.87
C LEU A 138 17.35 12.46 -8.38
N GLY A 139 18.03 12.08 -7.29
CA GLY A 139 18.99 12.92 -6.58
C GLY A 139 18.29 13.90 -5.63
N ASN A 140 19.01 14.36 -4.58
CA ASN A 140 18.49 15.32 -3.60
C ASN A 140 18.57 16.76 -4.14
N THR A 141 17.70 17.10 -5.07
CA THR A 141 17.65 18.41 -5.75
C THR A 141 16.46 19.25 -5.30
N LYS A 142 16.45 20.53 -5.65
CA LYS A 142 15.27 21.40 -5.43
C LYS A 142 14.04 20.84 -6.16
N HIS A 143 14.25 20.28 -7.34
CA HIS A 143 13.19 19.68 -8.15
C HIS A 143 12.59 18.44 -7.47
N THR A 144 13.43 17.52 -6.96
CA THR A 144 13.00 16.33 -6.21
C THR A 144 12.17 16.72 -4.98
N LYS A 145 12.60 17.77 -4.27
CA LYS A 145 11.82 18.30 -3.13
C LYS A 145 10.47 18.89 -3.54
N GLN A 146 10.37 19.47 -4.73
CA GLN A 146 9.08 19.96 -5.27
C GLN A 146 8.19 18.80 -5.69
N PHE A 147 8.74 17.77 -6.30
CA PHE A 147 8.02 16.54 -6.64
C PHE A 147 7.44 15.89 -5.37
N LEU A 148 8.26 15.66 -4.34
CA LEU A 148 7.84 15.08 -3.06
C LEU A 148 6.84 15.94 -2.27
N LYS A 149 6.74 17.25 -2.55
CA LYS A 149 5.66 18.08 -1.98
C LYS A 149 4.31 17.84 -2.65
N LYS A 150 4.34 17.48 -3.94
CA LYS A 150 3.14 17.22 -4.75
C LYS A 150 2.66 15.78 -4.57
N VAL A 151 3.59 14.83 -4.57
CA VAL A 151 3.33 13.38 -4.51
C VAL A 151 3.57 12.90 -3.09
N LYS A 152 2.47 12.67 -2.36
CA LYS A 152 2.49 12.25 -0.95
C LYS A 152 1.54 11.07 -0.77
N PRO A 153 2.01 9.84 -0.96
CA PRO A 153 1.17 8.67 -0.72
C PRO A 153 0.86 8.54 0.78
N GLU A 154 -0.41 8.42 1.13
CA GLU A 154 -0.86 8.28 2.52
C GLU A 154 -1.15 6.83 2.91
N ASN A 155 -1.34 5.97 1.91
CA ASN A 155 -1.66 4.56 2.07
C ASN A 155 -1.19 3.74 0.86
N GLU A 156 -1.40 2.42 0.89
CA GLU A 156 -0.97 1.49 -0.16
C GLU A 156 -1.58 1.80 -1.54
N ALA A 157 -2.84 2.21 -1.59
CA ALA A 157 -3.49 2.54 -2.88
C ALA A 157 -2.88 3.80 -3.52
N ASP A 158 -2.59 4.82 -2.70
CA ASP A 158 -1.92 6.04 -3.19
C ASP A 158 -0.48 5.75 -3.63
N MET A 159 0.13 4.66 -3.12
CA MET A 159 1.51 4.28 -3.44
C MET A 159 1.65 3.80 -4.89
N GLU A 160 0.64 3.13 -5.45
CA GLU A 160 0.65 2.74 -6.86
C GLU A 160 0.67 3.97 -7.78
N ASP A 161 -0.18 4.97 -7.49
CA ASP A 161 -0.20 6.21 -8.25
C ASP A 161 1.11 6.99 -8.09
N ALA A 162 1.65 7.07 -6.87
CA ALA A 162 2.93 7.71 -6.60
C ALA A 162 4.10 7.01 -7.31
N TRP A 163 4.06 5.69 -7.45
CA TRP A 163 5.05 4.90 -8.19
C TRP A 163 5.03 5.22 -9.67
N LEU A 164 3.85 5.34 -10.26
CA LEU A 164 3.69 5.73 -11.66
C LEU A 164 4.12 7.20 -11.91
N GLU A 165 3.81 8.11 -10.98
CA GLU A 165 4.31 9.50 -11.07
C GLU A 165 5.85 9.56 -10.98
N LEU A 166 6.48 8.73 -10.13
CA LEU A 166 7.94 8.62 -10.06
C LEU A 166 8.55 8.07 -11.35
N TYR A 167 7.94 7.03 -11.92
CA TYR A 167 8.33 6.49 -13.22
C TYR A 167 8.30 7.57 -14.32
N GLU A 168 7.18 8.30 -14.45
CA GLU A 168 7.09 9.37 -15.43
C GLU A 168 8.17 10.45 -15.23
N GLU A 169 8.46 10.78 -13.97
CA GLU A 169 9.46 11.78 -13.65
C GLU A 169 10.89 11.30 -13.99
N LEU A 170 11.18 10.01 -13.78
CA LEU A 170 12.45 9.39 -14.19
C LEU A 170 12.64 9.44 -15.72
N LEU A 171 11.58 9.13 -16.49
CA LEU A 171 11.61 9.28 -17.96
C LEU A 171 11.88 10.72 -18.38
N LYS A 172 11.16 11.69 -17.83
CA LYS A 172 11.34 13.14 -18.12
C LYS A 172 12.77 13.62 -17.84
N LYS A 173 13.42 13.04 -16.83
CA LYS A 173 14.81 13.40 -16.45
C LYS A 173 15.88 12.59 -17.21
N GLY A 174 15.49 11.67 -18.06
CA GLY A 174 16.41 10.77 -18.75
C GLY A 174 17.18 9.84 -17.80
N ARG A 175 16.62 9.58 -16.60
CA ARG A 175 17.15 8.64 -15.61
C ARG A 175 16.65 7.22 -15.84
N ALA A 176 15.58 7.09 -16.63
CA ALA A 176 15.04 5.84 -17.10
C ALA A 176 14.69 5.93 -18.58
N ILE A 177 14.65 4.80 -19.26
CA ILE A 177 14.18 4.66 -20.65
C ILE A 177 13.26 3.46 -20.70
N GLU A 178 12.06 3.65 -21.25
CA GLU A 178 11.12 2.58 -21.49
C GLU A 178 11.33 1.98 -22.86
N LEU A 179 11.36 0.65 -22.93
CA LEU A 179 11.47 -0.14 -24.15
C LEU A 179 10.37 -1.18 -24.22
N ASP A 180 9.78 -1.33 -25.40
CA ASP A 180 8.88 -2.46 -25.71
C ASP A 180 9.66 -3.79 -25.61
N TRP A 181 9.00 -4.84 -25.14
CA TRP A 181 9.62 -6.16 -24.98
C TRP A 181 10.15 -6.78 -26.29
N LYS A 182 9.65 -6.32 -27.46
CA LYS A 182 10.05 -6.74 -28.79
C LYS A 182 11.10 -5.83 -29.43
N VAL A 183 11.73 -4.97 -28.65
CA VAL A 183 12.73 -4.04 -29.18
C VAL A 183 13.89 -4.81 -29.83
N ARG A 184 14.46 -4.24 -30.91
CA ARG A 184 15.67 -4.80 -31.54
C ARG A 184 16.91 -4.45 -30.75
N LYS A 185 17.97 -5.26 -30.92
CA LYS A 185 19.26 -5.05 -30.25
C LYS A 185 19.80 -3.63 -30.44
N ASP A 186 19.72 -3.08 -31.65
CA ASP A 186 20.26 -1.74 -31.95
C ASP A 186 19.54 -0.66 -31.10
N ASP A 187 18.20 -0.72 -31.02
CA ASP A 187 17.41 0.23 -30.23
C ASP A 187 17.66 0.06 -28.74
N PHE A 188 17.84 -1.20 -28.26
CA PHE A 188 18.25 -1.49 -26.90
C PHE A 188 19.62 -0.87 -26.58
N MET A 189 20.61 -1.03 -27.49
CA MET A 189 21.94 -0.46 -27.30
C MET A 189 21.92 1.08 -27.30
N ILE A 190 21.09 1.69 -28.16
CA ILE A 190 20.88 3.16 -28.13
C ILE A 190 20.39 3.59 -26.75
N ALA A 191 19.44 2.85 -26.14
CA ALA A 191 18.93 3.16 -24.81
C ALA A 191 20.00 3.00 -23.72
N VAL A 192 20.75 1.89 -23.75
CA VAL A 192 21.85 1.64 -22.80
C VAL A 192 22.92 2.74 -22.91
N ASN A 193 23.36 3.06 -24.13
CA ASN A 193 24.37 4.11 -24.37
C ASN A 193 23.87 5.50 -23.91
N LYS A 194 22.59 5.79 -24.07
CA LYS A 194 22.00 7.04 -23.56
C LYS A 194 21.98 7.10 -22.03
N LEU A 195 21.61 5.99 -21.37
CA LEU A 195 21.59 5.91 -19.90
C LEU A 195 23.01 5.95 -19.30
N SER A 196 24.02 5.41 -20.01
CA SER A 196 25.41 5.40 -19.55
C SER A 196 26.16 6.72 -19.83
N THR A 197 25.49 7.70 -20.46
CA THR A 197 26.13 9.00 -20.77
C THR A 197 26.67 9.67 -19.50
N GLY A 198 27.98 9.96 -19.50
CA GLY A 198 28.69 10.54 -18.34
C GLY A 198 29.13 9.53 -17.28
N LEU A 199 28.87 8.23 -17.51
CA LEU A 199 29.44 7.11 -16.76
C LEU A 199 30.57 6.51 -17.60
N GLU A 200 31.68 6.13 -16.98
CA GLU A 200 32.79 5.44 -17.67
C GLU A 200 32.41 3.96 -17.84
N LEU A 201 31.37 3.67 -18.63
CA LEU A 201 30.87 2.34 -18.91
C LEU A 201 31.00 2.01 -20.38
N GLU A 202 31.68 0.90 -20.67
CA GLU A 202 31.77 0.33 -22.00
C GLU A 202 30.96 -0.95 -22.09
N VAL A 203 30.34 -1.17 -23.24
CA VAL A 203 29.62 -2.40 -23.57
C VAL A 203 30.27 -3.00 -24.84
N ASN A 204 30.75 -4.20 -24.72
CA ASN A 204 31.15 -4.98 -25.92
C ASN A 204 29.89 -5.50 -26.60
N GLU A 205 29.44 -4.80 -27.65
CA GLU A 205 28.22 -5.13 -28.39
C GLU A 205 28.36 -6.39 -29.24
N GLU A 206 29.60 -6.80 -29.58
CA GLU A 206 29.89 -7.96 -30.46
C GLU A 206 29.47 -9.29 -29.82
N ILE A 207 29.39 -9.33 -28.47
CA ILE A 207 28.99 -10.53 -27.74
C ILE A 207 27.47 -10.64 -27.55
N LEU A 208 26.70 -9.63 -27.97
CA LEU A 208 25.25 -9.66 -27.91
C LEU A 208 24.68 -10.24 -29.18
N ASP A 209 23.98 -11.35 -29.05
CA ASP A 209 23.28 -11.97 -30.17
C ASP A 209 22.02 -11.18 -30.54
N SER A 210 21.82 -10.84 -31.81
CA SER A 210 20.65 -10.09 -32.30
C SER A 210 19.33 -10.86 -32.18
N ASP A 211 19.39 -12.19 -32.07
CA ASP A 211 18.22 -13.06 -31.97
C ASP A 211 17.77 -13.29 -30.52
N GLU A 212 18.49 -12.74 -29.56
CA GLU A 212 18.14 -12.79 -28.14
C GLU A 212 17.25 -11.60 -27.72
N ASP A 213 16.88 -11.53 -26.47
CA ASP A 213 15.96 -10.55 -25.87
C ASP A 213 16.63 -9.64 -24.83
N ILE A 214 15.87 -8.64 -24.35
CA ILE A 214 16.31 -7.68 -23.35
C ILE A 214 16.88 -8.36 -22.08
N PRO A 215 16.23 -9.36 -21.45
CA PRO A 215 16.77 -10.08 -20.31
C PRO A 215 18.15 -10.70 -20.56
N ARG A 216 18.35 -11.28 -21.73
CA ARG A 216 19.61 -11.91 -22.11
C ARG A 216 20.72 -10.89 -22.35
N TRP A 217 20.44 -9.86 -23.14
CA TRP A 217 21.40 -8.76 -23.37
C TRP A 217 21.77 -8.08 -22.06
N GLY A 218 20.79 -7.78 -21.22
CA GLY A 218 21.04 -7.16 -19.92
C GLY A 218 21.85 -8.02 -18.97
N LYS A 219 21.63 -9.34 -18.96
CA LYS A 219 22.46 -10.28 -18.20
C LYS A 219 23.93 -10.23 -18.65
N ILE A 220 24.18 -10.23 -19.97
CA ILE A 220 25.52 -10.14 -20.52
C ILE A 220 26.19 -8.82 -20.15
N ILE A 221 25.48 -7.69 -20.28
CA ILE A 221 25.98 -6.37 -19.88
C ILE A 221 26.33 -6.35 -18.40
N ASN A 222 25.45 -6.86 -17.52
CA ASN A 222 25.71 -6.92 -16.08
C ASN A 222 26.92 -7.78 -15.71
N THR A 223 27.39 -8.68 -16.58
CA THR A 223 28.65 -9.42 -16.35
C THR A 223 29.90 -8.61 -16.71
N GLN A 224 29.75 -7.57 -17.54
CA GLN A 224 30.85 -6.71 -17.97
C GLN A 224 31.12 -5.58 -16.95
N TRP A 225 30.10 -5.17 -16.21
CA TRP A 225 30.19 -4.02 -15.30
C TRP A 225 30.50 -4.44 -13.87
N THR A 226 31.53 -3.80 -13.28
CA THR A 226 31.97 -4.06 -11.90
C THR A 226 31.19 -3.25 -10.87
N ASP A 227 30.94 -1.97 -11.17
CA ASP A 227 30.44 -1.01 -10.18
C ASP A 227 29.00 -0.56 -10.43
N TYR A 228 28.44 -0.92 -11.58
CA TYR A 228 27.10 -0.55 -12.00
C TYR A 228 26.24 -1.77 -12.33
N VAL A 229 24.94 -1.56 -12.34
CA VAL A 229 23.92 -2.56 -12.67
C VAL A 229 22.92 -1.96 -13.64
N LEU A 230 22.69 -2.66 -14.76
CA LEU A 230 21.53 -2.44 -15.62
C LEU A 230 20.33 -3.11 -14.94
N SER A 231 19.44 -2.29 -14.41
CA SER A 231 18.27 -2.67 -13.67
C SER A 231 17.00 -2.22 -14.36
N ALA A 232 15.86 -2.70 -13.91
CA ALA A 232 14.58 -2.22 -14.39
C ALA A 232 13.57 -2.03 -13.25
N MET A 233 12.63 -1.11 -13.49
CA MET A 233 11.51 -0.77 -12.63
C MET A 233 10.25 -1.43 -13.17
N ASN A 234 9.50 -2.15 -12.35
CA ASN A 234 8.23 -2.76 -12.76
C ASN A 234 7.11 -1.72 -12.64
N VAL A 235 6.41 -1.46 -13.72
CA VAL A 235 5.26 -0.56 -13.78
C VAL A 235 3.96 -1.29 -14.17
N GLY A 236 3.97 -2.64 -14.14
CA GLY A 236 2.80 -3.46 -14.48
C GLY A 236 2.43 -3.45 -15.97
N SER A 237 3.38 -3.09 -16.85
CA SER A 237 3.23 -3.12 -18.31
C SER A 237 4.10 -4.22 -18.96
N ASP A 238 3.89 -4.46 -20.24
CA ASP A 238 4.74 -5.36 -21.06
C ASP A 238 6.08 -4.71 -21.45
N SER A 239 6.39 -3.52 -20.94
CA SER A 239 7.59 -2.76 -21.24
C SER A 239 8.67 -2.96 -20.18
N TYR A 240 9.92 -2.74 -20.56
CA TYR A 240 11.07 -2.68 -19.66
C TYR A 240 11.45 -1.23 -19.40
N VAL A 241 11.36 -0.77 -18.17
CA VAL A 241 11.80 0.57 -17.74
C VAL A 241 13.23 0.47 -17.22
N LEU A 242 14.19 0.68 -18.13
CA LEU A 242 15.61 0.52 -17.86
C LEU A 242 16.18 1.66 -17.04
N MET A 243 17.08 1.33 -16.11
CA MET A 243 17.88 2.27 -15.33
C MET A 243 19.30 1.73 -15.13
N ILE A 244 20.29 2.61 -15.02
CA ILE A 244 21.64 2.26 -14.61
C ILE A 244 21.90 2.84 -13.23
N LEU A 245 22.20 1.99 -12.29
CA LEU A 245 22.48 2.35 -10.89
C LEU A 245 23.85 1.81 -10.47
N SER A 246 24.56 2.53 -9.59
CA SER A 246 25.70 1.90 -8.91
C SER A 246 25.23 0.71 -8.09
N LYS A 247 26.09 -0.29 -7.85
CA LYS A 247 25.73 -1.50 -7.09
C LYS A 247 25.13 -1.17 -5.73
N ASP A 248 25.69 -0.21 -5.01
CA ASP A 248 25.18 0.20 -3.70
C ASP A 248 23.80 0.84 -3.81
N ASN A 249 23.61 1.73 -4.79
CA ASN A 249 22.31 2.35 -5.04
C ASN A 249 21.26 1.34 -5.51
N PHE A 250 21.65 0.35 -6.32
CA PHE A 250 20.75 -0.73 -6.74
C PHE A 250 20.26 -1.57 -5.57
N ILE A 251 21.17 -1.99 -4.67
CA ILE A 251 20.81 -2.75 -3.47
C ILE A 251 19.81 -1.95 -2.62
N LYS A 252 20.14 -0.69 -2.35
CA LYS A 252 19.27 0.19 -1.58
C LYS A 252 17.92 0.45 -2.28
N ALA A 253 17.91 0.71 -3.58
CA ALA A 253 16.68 0.93 -4.35
C ALA A 253 15.77 -0.31 -4.34
N LYS A 254 16.35 -1.52 -4.48
CA LYS A 254 15.63 -2.80 -4.42
C LYS A 254 14.96 -3.01 -3.06
N GLU A 255 15.64 -2.70 -1.95
CA GLU A 255 15.10 -2.81 -0.59
C GLU A 255 13.98 -1.79 -0.36
N LEU A 256 14.20 -0.53 -0.71
CA LEU A 256 13.20 0.53 -0.55
C LEU A 256 11.96 0.29 -1.42
N ALA A 257 12.14 -0.18 -2.67
CA ALA A 257 11.01 -0.56 -3.53
C ALA A 257 10.18 -1.69 -2.90
N LYS A 258 10.83 -2.69 -2.30
CA LYS A 258 10.13 -3.77 -1.58
C LYS A 258 9.34 -3.26 -0.37
N GLU A 259 9.87 -2.27 0.37
CA GLU A 259 9.16 -1.67 1.52
C GLU A 259 7.87 -0.94 1.13
N ILE A 260 7.81 -0.44 -0.10
CA ILE A 260 6.61 0.21 -0.67
C ILE A 260 5.78 -0.74 -1.56
N LEU A 261 6.01 -2.06 -1.44
CA LEU A 261 5.32 -3.11 -2.20
C LEU A 261 5.51 -3.01 -3.73
N GLN A 262 6.59 -2.37 -4.17
CA GLN A 262 6.97 -2.21 -5.57
C GLN A 262 8.24 -3.00 -5.88
N ARG A 263 8.63 -3.06 -7.18
CA ARG A 263 9.75 -3.89 -7.60
C ARG A 263 10.73 -3.13 -8.48
N ILE A 264 12.00 -3.15 -8.06
CA ILE A 264 13.18 -2.88 -8.87
C ILE A 264 14.04 -4.14 -8.84
N ALA A 265 14.49 -4.62 -9.98
CA ALA A 265 15.32 -5.82 -10.08
C ALA A 265 16.39 -5.66 -11.16
N VAL A 266 17.38 -6.57 -11.17
CA VAL A 266 18.24 -6.71 -12.33
C VAL A 266 17.39 -7.10 -13.53
N ILE A 267 17.73 -6.62 -14.71
CA ILE A 267 16.86 -6.70 -15.87
C ILE A 267 16.49 -8.15 -16.26
N GLN A 268 17.37 -9.11 -16.02
CA GLN A 268 17.10 -10.51 -16.30
C GLN A 268 16.12 -11.19 -15.31
N GLU A 269 15.71 -10.50 -14.27
CA GLU A 269 14.73 -10.99 -13.27
C GLU A 269 13.35 -10.31 -13.42
N MET A 270 13.16 -9.47 -14.43
CA MET A 270 11.91 -8.74 -14.67
C MET A 270 10.91 -9.55 -15.46
#